data_0e0eb473a9c62e2a450628da70a6492e
#
_entry.id   0e0eb473a9c62e2a450628da70a6492e
#
_cell.length_a   1.000
_cell.length_b   1.000
_cell.length_c   1.000
_cell.angle_alpha   90.00
_cell.angle_beta   90.00
_cell.angle_gamma   90.00
#
_symmetry.space_group_name_H-M   'P 1'
#
loop_
_entity.id
_entity.type
_entity.pdbx_description
1 polymer ?
#
loop_
_entity_poly.entity_id
_entity_poly.type
_entity_poly.pdbx_seq_one_letter_code
_entity_poly.pdbx_strand_id
1 'polypeptide(L)'
;MTEAVRITDIATGGDGVGRMADGRAIFIPRTAPGDLVEPTGVRLHSSFAKGGLGLLREASAARVAPRCNHYEADACGGCQIQHLSAPAQREAKRRILEQALMRIGDVQVDVPAVESGPEWGYRNRITLTLGPNGALGFHKVGQPDVLFDARHCEIARPVVNQLLAAVRLARTTIPSGTTRITLRDGRRGHAGIVLWADQPPSGTESDALRAALRDGFPGDVPELWWRGPRGESKALSANQEGIGAVGFEQVQPDFGDRIRSIALDMLESVADRLVWDLYAGRGEGTALLAARGARVESVEREPELFALAQRETLPTVRRFLGSVEEVVGQLSPPDSVVVNPPRTGLGATVTEALGSAGPERIAYVSCDPATLARDIRRLGPQYGVETVRAFDLFPQTAHVESVVLLARR
;
A
#
# COMPACT_ATOMS: atom_id res chain seq x y z
N MET A 1 29.83 9.58 -25.55
CA MET A 1 29.72 9.84 -24.09
C MET A 1 28.31 10.30 -23.87
N THR A 2 27.61 9.69 -22.94
CA THR A 2 26.24 10.11 -22.59
C THR A 2 26.37 11.43 -21.81
N GLU A 3 25.61 12.44 -22.25
CA GLU A 3 25.63 13.76 -21.59
C GLU A 3 25.18 13.63 -20.12
N ALA A 4 25.81 14.41 -19.24
CA ALA A 4 25.44 14.43 -17.83
C ALA A 4 24.07 15.12 -17.66
N VAL A 5 23.20 14.52 -16.83
CA VAL A 5 21.84 14.98 -16.58
C VAL A 5 21.70 15.41 -15.13
N ARG A 6 21.16 16.62 -14.91
CA ARG A 6 20.77 17.10 -13.58
C ARG A 6 19.41 16.50 -13.20
N ILE A 7 19.35 15.82 -12.06
CA ILE A 7 18.11 15.31 -11.50
C ILE A 7 17.39 16.44 -10.74
N THR A 8 16.13 16.64 -11.06
CA THR A 8 15.34 17.76 -10.51
C THR A 8 14.21 17.31 -9.60
N ASP A 9 13.74 16.06 -9.75
CA ASP A 9 12.58 15.57 -9.03
C ASP A 9 12.60 14.03 -8.87
N ILE A 10 11.63 13.48 -8.14
CA ILE A 10 11.37 12.02 -8.03
C ILE A 10 9.99 11.72 -8.64
N ALA A 11 9.94 10.73 -9.51
CA ALA A 11 8.69 10.22 -10.08
C ALA A 11 7.92 9.33 -9.10
N THR A 12 6.64 9.09 -9.36
CA THR A 12 5.75 8.22 -8.57
C THR A 12 6.32 6.80 -8.35
N GLY A 13 7.15 6.29 -9.29
CA GLY A 13 7.85 5.00 -9.15
C GLY A 13 9.12 5.05 -8.32
N GLY A 14 9.60 6.23 -7.90
CA GLY A 14 10.83 6.43 -7.13
C GLY A 14 12.06 6.68 -8.00
N ASP A 15 11.96 6.68 -9.32
CA ASP A 15 13.05 7.06 -10.21
C ASP A 15 13.26 8.59 -10.14
N GLY A 16 14.51 9.02 -10.11
CA GLY A 16 14.83 10.43 -10.29
C GLY A 16 14.53 10.88 -11.71
N VAL A 17 14.07 12.12 -11.84
CA VAL A 17 13.68 12.73 -13.10
C VAL A 17 14.65 13.83 -13.46
N GLY A 18 15.21 13.77 -14.66
CA GLY A 18 16.01 14.82 -15.27
C GLY A 18 15.53 15.16 -16.67
N ARG A 19 16.21 16.09 -17.35
CA ARG A 19 15.97 16.42 -18.76
C ARG A 19 17.24 16.22 -19.58
N MET A 20 17.07 15.56 -20.72
CA MET A 20 18.10 15.41 -21.73
C MET A 20 18.21 16.70 -22.57
N ALA A 21 19.30 16.87 -23.32
CA ALA A 21 19.52 18.02 -24.20
C ALA A 21 18.41 18.21 -25.28
N ASP A 22 17.79 17.10 -25.71
CA ASP A 22 16.67 17.14 -26.65
C ASP A 22 15.30 17.48 -26.00
N GLY A 23 15.30 17.79 -24.69
CA GLY A 23 14.11 18.18 -23.92
C GLY A 23 13.30 17.03 -23.34
N ARG A 24 13.58 15.77 -23.71
CA ARG A 24 12.88 14.60 -23.14
C ARG A 24 13.19 14.42 -21.67
N ALA A 25 12.18 14.03 -20.90
CA ALA A 25 12.38 13.56 -19.53
C ALA A 25 13.16 12.24 -19.53
N ILE A 26 14.13 12.07 -18.65
CA ILE A 26 14.79 10.80 -18.39
C ILE A 26 14.53 10.35 -16.96
N PHE A 27 14.22 9.06 -16.81
CA PHE A 27 13.97 8.41 -15.52
C PHE A 27 15.17 7.52 -15.16
N ILE A 28 15.80 7.76 -14.01
CA ILE A 28 16.99 7.06 -13.55
C ILE A 28 16.77 6.59 -12.11
N PRO A 29 16.69 5.28 -11.85
CA PRO A 29 16.49 4.76 -10.50
C PRO A 29 17.66 5.12 -9.58
N ARG A 30 17.37 5.25 -8.28
CA ARG A 30 18.38 5.51 -7.22
C ARG A 30 19.15 6.80 -7.38
N THR A 31 18.58 7.80 -8.04
CA THR A 31 19.11 9.16 -8.10
C THR A 31 18.30 10.11 -7.22
N ALA A 32 18.96 11.17 -6.76
CA ALA A 32 18.39 12.18 -5.86
C ALA A 32 18.24 13.53 -6.57
N PRO A 33 17.21 14.33 -6.25
CA PRO A 33 17.15 15.72 -6.71
C PRO A 33 18.43 16.48 -6.33
N GLY A 34 19.08 17.13 -7.30
CA GLY A 34 20.38 17.76 -7.16
C GLY A 34 21.57 16.95 -7.65
N ASP A 35 21.42 15.64 -7.89
CA ASP A 35 22.49 14.85 -8.52
C ASP A 35 22.80 15.31 -9.94
N LEU A 36 24.08 15.28 -10.34
CA LEU A 36 24.52 15.34 -11.72
C LEU A 36 25.05 13.95 -12.12
N VAL A 37 24.39 13.29 -13.06
CA VAL A 37 24.60 11.88 -13.39
C VAL A 37 24.90 11.70 -14.87
N GLU A 38 25.92 10.92 -15.21
CA GLU A 38 26.07 10.34 -16.53
C GLU A 38 25.32 9.01 -16.58
N PRO A 39 24.14 8.93 -17.23
CA PRO A 39 23.35 7.71 -17.23
C PRO A 39 23.96 6.61 -18.07
N THR A 40 23.70 5.35 -17.71
CA THR A 40 24.08 4.17 -18.49
C THR A 40 22.85 3.47 -19.08
N GLY A 41 23.05 2.70 -20.16
CA GLY A 41 22.00 1.87 -20.76
C GLY A 41 20.73 2.66 -21.15
N VAL A 42 20.91 3.88 -21.65
CA VAL A 42 19.79 4.76 -21.99
C VAL A 42 18.95 4.16 -23.11
N ARG A 43 17.66 3.98 -22.81
CA ARG A 43 16.64 3.55 -23.78
C ARG A 43 15.70 4.72 -24.08
N LEU A 44 15.63 5.09 -25.35
CA LEU A 44 14.80 6.18 -25.82
C LEU A 44 13.39 5.66 -26.15
N HIS A 45 12.37 6.37 -25.67
CA HIS A 45 10.98 6.24 -26.06
C HIS A 45 10.55 7.51 -26.80
N SER A 46 9.35 7.53 -27.38
CA SER A 46 8.84 8.68 -28.14
C SER A 46 8.81 9.99 -27.34
N SER A 47 8.40 9.94 -26.06
CA SER A 47 8.20 11.12 -25.20
C SER A 47 9.12 11.18 -23.96
N PHE A 48 9.86 10.11 -23.69
CA PHE A 48 10.76 10.02 -22.52
C PHE A 48 11.92 9.07 -22.77
N ALA A 49 12.85 8.99 -21.83
CA ALA A 49 13.94 8.02 -21.80
C ALA A 49 14.00 7.32 -20.44
N LYS A 50 14.58 6.13 -20.41
CA LYS A 50 14.98 5.43 -19.17
C LYS A 50 16.46 5.13 -19.22
N GLY A 51 17.13 5.31 -18.09
CA GLY A 51 18.56 4.99 -17.93
C GLY A 51 18.84 4.33 -16.59
N GLY A 52 20.04 3.74 -16.46
CA GLY A 52 20.59 3.30 -15.18
C GLY A 52 21.45 4.37 -14.54
N LEU A 53 21.64 4.32 -13.23
CA LEU A 53 22.63 5.13 -12.52
C LEU A 53 24.04 4.70 -12.97
N GLY A 54 24.71 5.59 -13.69
CA GLY A 54 26.09 5.43 -14.11
C GLY A 54 27.04 6.21 -13.20
N LEU A 55 27.87 7.09 -13.78
CA LEU A 55 28.78 7.90 -12.99
C LEU A 55 28.07 9.08 -12.34
N LEU A 56 28.11 9.12 -11.02
CA LEU A 56 27.63 10.26 -10.23
C LEU A 56 28.74 11.34 -10.22
N ARG A 57 28.54 12.41 -10.98
CA ARG A 57 29.50 13.53 -11.10
C ARG A 57 29.45 14.45 -9.89
N GLU A 58 28.22 14.76 -9.45
CA GLU A 58 27.93 15.57 -8.27
C GLU A 58 26.84 14.88 -7.45
N ALA A 59 27.11 14.64 -6.18
CA ALA A 59 26.16 14.05 -5.27
C ALA A 59 25.30 15.14 -4.62
N SER A 60 23.99 14.92 -4.58
CA SER A 60 23.06 15.78 -3.86
C SER A 60 23.29 15.73 -2.35
N ALA A 61 23.13 16.88 -1.67
CA ALA A 61 23.12 16.94 -0.21
C ALA A 61 21.95 16.18 0.43
N ALA A 62 20.92 15.83 -0.36
CA ALA A 62 19.79 15.01 0.10
C ALA A 62 20.14 13.52 0.24
N ARG A 63 21.31 13.06 -0.25
CA ARG A 63 21.72 11.67 -0.16
C ARG A 63 22.17 11.27 1.25
N VAL A 64 21.82 10.04 1.59
CA VAL A 64 22.32 9.36 2.79
C VAL A 64 22.76 7.94 2.42
N ALA A 65 23.63 7.34 3.23
CA ALA A 65 23.96 5.92 3.10
C ALA A 65 22.71 5.09 3.45
N PRO A 66 22.26 4.17 2.56
CA PRO A 66 21.14 3.30 2.86
C PRO A 66 21.45 2.38 4.05
N ARG A 67 20.51 2.28 4.98
CA ARG A 67 20.65 1.42 6.17
C ARG A 67 20.62 -0.07 5.82
N CYS A 68 19.79 -0.45 4.84
CA CYS A 68 19.57 -1.84 4.48
C CYS A 68 20.65 -2.35 3.52
N ASN A 69 21.41 -3.37 3.94
CA ASN A 69 22.44 -3.98 3.09
C ASN A 69 21.89 -4.53 1.77
N HIS A 70 20.66 -5.07 1.76
CA HIS A 70 20.01 -5.59 0.54
C HIS A 70 19.70 -4.50 -0.48
N TYR A 71 19.61 -3.23 -0.05
CA TYR A 71 19.34 -2.13 -0.95
C TYR A 71 20.42 -1.96 -2.01
N GLU A 72 21.68 -1.99 -1.62
CA GLU A 72 22.83 -1.84 -2.53
C GLU A 72 23.36 -3.19 -3.00
N ALA A 73 23.72 -4.08 -2.08
CA ALA A 73 24.40 -5.34 -2.40
C ALA A 73 23.56 -6.28 -3.28
N ASP A 74 22.25 -6.35 -3.02
CA ASP A 74 21.33 -7.23 -3.76
C ASP A 74 20.42 -6.49 -4.72
N ALA A 75 20.53 -5.18 -4.80
CA ALA A 75 19.66 -4.32 -5.59
C ALA A 75 18.16 -4.56 -5.29
N CYS A 76 17.79 -4.72 -4.01
CA CYS A 76 16.42 -4.99 -3.59
C CYS A 76 15.43 -3.97 -4.17
N GLY A 77 14.35 -4.47 -4.82
CA GLY A 77 13.29 -3.65 -5.40
C GLY A 77 12.19 -3.22 -4.42
N GLY A 78 12.24 -3.68 -3.15
CA GLY A 78 11.21 -3.40 -2.15
C GLY A 78 11.17 -1.95 -1.66
N CYS A 79 12.30 -1.25 -1.71
CA CYS A 79 12.44 0.16 -1.37
C CYS A 79 13.07 0.91 -2.54
N GLN A 80 12.53 2.09 -2.89
CA GLN A 80 13.02 2.84 -4.05
C GLN A 80 13.93 4.00 -3.67
N ILE A 81 13.73 4.61 -2.48
CA ILE A 81 14.32 5.90 -2.12
C ILE A 81 15.07 5.90 -0.78
N GLN A 82 15.65 4.76 -0.33
CA GLN A 82 16.45 4.70 0.89
C GLN A 82 17.72 5.56 0.85
N HIS A 83 18.22 5.89 -0.33
CA HIS A 83 19.36 6.76 -0.54
C HIS A 83 19.04 8.26 -0.32
N LEU A 84 17.79 8.60 -0.05
CA LEU A 84 17.36 9.95 0.32
C LEU A 84 17.20 10.08 1.84
N SER A 85 17.57 11.22 2.39
CA SER A 85 17.25 11.56 3.78
C SER A 85 15.73 11.60 4.00
N ALA A 86 15.27 11.32 5.22
CA ALA A 86 13.84 11.30 5.52
C ALA A 86 13.10 12.62 5.18
N PRO A 87 13.67 13.81 5.43
CA PRO A 87 13.06 15.06 4.95
C PRO A 87 12.95 15.10 3.41
N ALA A 88 13.97 14.65 2.68
CA ALA A 88 13.95 14.64 1.22
C ALA A 88 12.93 13.62 0.67
N GLN A 89 12.76 12.47 1.32
CA GLN A 89 11.70 11.50 0.99
C GLN A 89 10.31 12.13 1.14
N ARG A 90 10.06 12.82 2.25
CA ARG A 90 8.76 13.47 2.49
C ARG A 90 8.49 14.61 1.50
N GLU A 91 9.51 15.41 1.17
CA GLU A 91 9.37 16.47 0.15
C GLU A 91 9.09 15.88 -1.23
N ALA A 92 9.78 14.79 -1.62
CA ALA A 92 9.48 14.09 -2.88
C ALA A 92 8.01 13.60 -2.93
N LYS A 93 7.51 13.02 -1.85
CA LYS A 93 6.11 12.56 -1.75
C LYS A 93 5.10 13.71 -1.81
N ARG A 94 5.39 14.83 -1.14
CA ARG A 94 4.58 16.04 -1.23
C ARG A 94 4.46 16.51 -2.68
N ARG A 95 5.60 16.60 -3.39
CA ARG A 95 5.64 16.99 -4.80
C ARG A 95 4.94 16.02 -5.73
N ILE A 96 5.08 14.70 -5.50
CA ILE A 96 4.38 13.68 -6.27
C ILE A 96 2.87 13.91 -6.20
N LEU A 97 2.31 14.13 -5.00
CA LEU A 97 0.89 14.39 -4.82
C LEU A 97 0.47 15.71 -5.47
N GLU A 98 1.19 16.80 -5.19
CA GLU A 98 0.93 18.13 -5.75
C GLU A 98 0.92 18.12 -7.29
N GLN A 99 1.93 17.51 -7.90
CA GLN A 99 2.02 17.40 -9.36
C GLN A 99 0.91 16.52 -9.97
N ALA A 100 0.50 15.46 -9.29
CA ALA A 100 -0.61 14.62 -9.74
C ALA A 100 -1.92 15.42 -9.72
N LEU A 101 -2.22 16.12 -8.62
CA LEU A 101 -3.42 16.95 -8.49
C LEU A 101 -3.43 18.05 -9.56
N MET A 102 -2.30 18.73 -9.78
CA MET A 102 -2.18 19.82 -10.76
C MET A 102 -2.30 19.31 -12.20
N ARG A 103 -1.54 18.25 -12.59
CA ARG A 103 -1.42 17.84 -14.01
C ARG A 103 -2.54 16.92 -14.48
N ILE A 104 -3.05 16.07 -13.59
CA ILE A 104 -4.08 15.08 -13.92
C ILE A 104 -5.45 15.54 -13.45
N GLY A 105 -5.51 16.07 -12.23
CA GLY A 105 -6.75 16.51 -11.58
C GLY A 105 -7.22 17.89 -12.01
N ASP A 106 -6.34 18.69 -12.62
CA ASP A 106 -6.58 20.11 -12.94
C ASP A 106 -6.93 20.93 -11.67
N VAL A 107 -6.29 20.58 -10.55
CA VAL A 107 -6.51 21.19 -9.24
C VAL A 107 -5.23 21.84 -8.76
N GLN A 108 -5.28 23.17 -8.52
CA GLN A 108 -4.22 23.91 -7.85
C GLN A 108 -4.51 23.96 -6.36
N VAL A 109 -3.69 23.27 -5.59
CA VAL A 109 -3.78 23.22 -4.12
C VAL A 109 -2.39 23.13 -3.53
N ASP A 110 -2.16 23.84 -2.43
CA ASP A 110 -0.93 23.69 -1.65
C ASP A 110 -1.04 22.41 -0.80
N VAL A 111 -0.12 21.49 -1.05
CA VAL A 111 -0.05 20.22 -0.28
C VAL A 111 0.81 20.47 0.95
N PRO A 112 0.26 20.31 2.16
CA PRO A 112 1.02 20.55 3.40
C PRO A 112 2.16 19.54 3.56
N ALA A 113 3.00 19.78 4.57
CA ALA A 113 4.08 18.88 4.92
C ALA A 113 3.55 17.45 5.19
N VAL A 114 4.26 16.44 4.65
CA VAL A 114 3.90 15.03 4.78
C VAL A 114 4.13 14.56 6.21
N GLU A 115 3.06 14.09 6.86
CA GLU A 115 3.15 13.48 8.18
C GLU A 115 3.75 12.07 8.09
N SER A 116 4.60 11.70 9.04
CA SER A 116 5.28 10.40 9.04
C SER A 116 5.12 9.68 10.36
N GLY A 117 5.01 8.36 10.28
CA GLY A 117 5.17 7.45 11.41
C GLY A 117 6.64 6.98 11.56
N PRO A 118 6.87 5.82 12.19
CA PRO A 118 8.19 5.20 12.26
C PRO A 118 8.80 4.95 10.88
N GLU A 119 10.06 5.31 10.68
CA GLU A 119 10.76 5.17 9.40
C GLU A 119 11.26 3.73 9.14
N TRP A 120 11.43 2.95 10.20
CA TRP A 120 11.99 1.59 10.20
C TRP A 120 11.20 0.68 11.12
N GLY A 121 11.26 -0.64 10.86
CA GLY A 121 10.58 -1.62 11.70
C GLY A 121 9.05 -1.46 11.77
N TYR A 122 8.46 -0.81 10.80
CA TYR A 122 7.04 -0.47 10.82
C TYR A 122 6.14 -1.50 10.14
N ARG A 123 6.70 -2.18 9.12
CA ARG A 123 5.93 -3.01 8.20
C ARG A 123 5.51 -4.32 8.86
N ASN A 124 4.21 -4.48 9.06
CA ASN A 124 3.65 -5.68 9.69
C ASN A 124 3.57 -6.89 8.76
N ARG A 125 3.92 -6.76 7.49
CA ARG A 125 3.77 -7.82 6.49
C ARG A 125 4.79 -7.72 5.38
N ILE A 126 5.42 -8.85 5.03
CA ILE A 126 6.23 -9.01 3.82
C ILE A 126 5.77 -10.27 3.06
N THR A 127 5.88 -10.24 1.74
CA THR A 127 5.64 -11.41 0.88
C THR A 127 6.92 -11.73 0.13
N LEU A 128 7.38 -12.97 0.29
CA LEU A 128 8.57 -13.52 -0.33
C LEU A 128 8.16 -14.42 -1.50
N THR A 129 8.94 -14.43 -2.55
CA THR A 129 8.81 -15.40 -3.64
C THR A 129 9.75 -16.58 -3.38
N LEU A 130 9.25 -17.79 -3.63
CA LEU A 130 10.04 -19.02 -3.59
C LEU A 130 10.50 -19.34 -5.02
N GLY A 131 11.80 -19.25 -5.26
CA GLY A 131 12.40 -19.55 -6.56
C GLY A 131 12.67 -21.03 -6.76
N PRO A 132 12.92 -21.47 -8.02
CA PRO A 132 13.11 -22.89 -8.36
C PRO A 132 14.32 -23.53 -7.65
N ASN A 133 15.32 -22.73 -7.28
CA ASN A 133 16.52 -23.21 -6.56
C ASN A 133 16.35 -23.14 -5.03
N GLY A 134 15.13 -23.02 -4.53
CA GLY A 134 14.84 -22.83 -3.11
C GLY A 134 15.21 -21.46 -2.58
N ALA A 135 15.58 -20.48 -3.42
CA ALA A 135 15.76 -19.10 -3.00
C ALA A 135 14.45 -18.55 -2.45
N LEU A 136 14.50 -17.92 -1.27
CA LEU A 136 13.35 -17.31 -0.62
C LEU A 136 13.62 -15.82 -0.42
N GLY A 137 12.99 -14.97 -1.23
CA GLY A 137 13.34 -13.57 -1.16
C GLY A 137 12.51 -12.62 -2.00
N PHE A 138 13.17 -11.53 -2.38
CA PHE A 138 12.57 -10.45 -3.16
C PHE A 138 13.20 -10.35 -4.54
N HIS A 139 12.54 -9.62 -5.42
CA HIS A 139 13.01 -9.32 -6.77
C HIS A 139 13.97 -8.13 -6.78
N LYS A 140 14.93 -8.17 -7.70
CA LYS A 140 15.87 -7.06 -7.92
C LYS A 140 15.18 -5.90 -8.65
N VAL A 141 15.60 -4.67 -8.33
CA VAL A 141 15.13 -3.48 -9.05
C VAL A 141 15.48 -3.56 -10.53
N GLY A 142 14.52 -3.29 -11.40
CA GLY A 142 14.71 -3.37 -12.86
C GLY A 142 14.86 -4.78 -13.43
N GLN A 143 14.82 -5.82 -12.61
CA GLN A 143 14.94 -7.23 -12.99
C GLN A 143 13.90 -8.09 -12.26
N PRO A 144 12.62 -8.00 -12.65
CA PRO A 144 11.52 -8.63 -11.92
C PRO A 144 11.60 -10.17 -11.88
N ASP A 145 12.34 -10.79 -12.80
CA ASP A 145 12.53 -12.24 -12.85
C ASP A 145 13.73 -12.73 -12.02
N VAL A 146 14.54 -11.81 -11.47
CA VAL A 146 15.73 -12.14 -10.69
C VAL A 146 15.45 -12.01 -9.21
N LEU A 147 15.49 -13.14 -8.49
CA LEU A 147 15.36 -13.22 -7.05
C LEU A 147 16.73 -13.18 -6.37
N PHE A 148 16.78 -12.58 -5.19
CA PHE A 148 17.87 -12.76 -4.24
C PHE A 148 17.33 -13.33 -2.92
N ASP A 149 18.16 -14.06 -2.19
CA ASP A 149 17.80 -14.72 -0.94
C ASP A 149 17.77 -13.68 0.21
N ALA A 150 16.57 -13.30 0.67
CA ALA A 150 16.40 -12.30 1.70
C ALA A 150 16.70 -12.87 3.09
N ARG A 151 17.57 -12.19 3.86
CA ARG A 151 17.94 -12.61 5.22
C ARG A 151 17.29 -11.77 6.30
N HIS A 152 17.02 -10.51 5.99
CA HIS A 152 16.45 -9.51 6.89
C HIS A 152 15.73 -8.43 6.08
N CYS A 153 14.76 -7.74 6.67
CA CYS A 153 14.11 -6.59 6.07
C CYS A 153 14.04 -5.45 7.09
N GLU A 154 14.84 -4.39 6.89
CA GLU A 154 14.97 -3.27 7.85
C GLU A 154 13.65 -2.54 8.12
N ILE A 155 12.74 -2.51 7.16
CA ILE A 155 11.41 -1.89 7.32
C ILE A 155 10.39 -2.82 7.96
N ALA A 156 10.65 -4.13 8.04
CA ALA A 156 9.74 -5.10 8.65
C ALA A 156 9.84 -5.06 10.18
N ARG A 157 8.70 -5.29 10.86
CA ARG A 157 8.64 -5.42 12.31
C ARG A 157 9.53 -6.58 12.80
N PRO A 158 10.04 -6.52 14.04
CA PRO A 158 10.89 -7.59 14.61
C PRO A 158 10.27 -8.99 14.47
N VAL A 159 8.97 -9.14 14.76
CA VAL A 159 8.23 -10.41 14.65
C VAL A 159 8.26 -10.95 13.22
N VAL A 160 8.12 -10.08 12.20
CA VAL A 160 8.18 -10.47 10.79
C VAL A 160 9.58 -10.96 10.40
N ASN A 161 10.63 -10.34 10.94
CA ASN A 161 12.01 -10.79 10.73
C ASN A 161 12.29 -12.12 11.48
N GLN A 162 11.72 -12.34 12.66
CA GLN A 162 11.77 -13.62 13.36
C GLN A 162 11.08 -14.73 12.57
N LEU A 163 9.89 -14.44 11.99
CA LEU A 163 9.22 -15.36 11.06
C LEU A 163 10.08 -15.65 9.82
N LEU A 164 10.73 -14.64 9.26
CA LEU A 164 11.64 -14.83 8.12
C LEU A 164 12.80 -15.78 8.48
N ALA A 165 13.41 -15.59 9.64
CA ALA A 165 14.48 -16.47 10.11
C ALA A 165 13.98 -17.92 10.33
N ALA A 166 12.81 -18.09 10.97
CA ALA A 166 12.22 -19.41 11.23
C ALA A 166 11.86 -20.15 9.92
N VAL A 167 11.22 -19.47 8.96
CA VAL A 167 10.87 -20.07 7.66
C VAL A 167 12.14 -20.41 6.86
N ARG A 168 13.21 -19.64 6.97
CA ARG A 168 14.50 -19.97 6.35
C ARG A 168 15.13 -21.24 6.94
N LEU A 169 15.04 -21.44 8.24
CA LEU A 169 15.47 -22.68 8.90
C LEU A 169 14.59 -23.87 8.49
N ALA A 170 13.28 -23.65 8.39
CA ALA A 170 12.28 -24.65 7.99
C ALA A 170 12.18 -24.84 6.46
N ARG A 171 13.11 -24.32 5.65
CA ARG A 171 13.00 -24.27 4.18
C ARG A 171 12.69 -25.62 3.53
N THR A 172 13.28 -26.71 4.03
CA THR A 172 13.11 -28.07 3.47
C THR A 172 11.73 -28.68 3.76
N THR A 173 10.99 -28.11 4.71
CA THR A 173 9.64 -28.54 5.08
C THR A 173 8.54 -27.66 4.45
N ILE A 174 8.90 -26.64 3.67
CA ILE A 174 7.91 -25.86 2.92
C ILE A 174 7.17 -26.78 1.96
N PRO A 175 5.82 -26.81 2.00
CA PRO A 175 5.02 -27.65 1.13
C PRO A 175 5.32 -27.46 -0.35
N SER A 176 5.30 -28.58 -1.09
CA SER A 176 5.49 -28.56 -2.54
C SER A 176 4.43 -27.70 -3.23
N GLY A 177 4.80 -27.05 -4.35
CA GLY A 177 3.89 -26.15 -5.07
C GLY A 177 3.70 -24.77 -4.45
N THR A 178 4.31 -24.48 -3.28
CA THR A 178 4.32 -23.12 -2.72
C THR A 178 5.14 -22.19 -3.61
N THR A 179 4.53 -21.10 -4.07
CA THR A 179 5.18 -20.12 -4.95
C THR A 179 5.57 -18.84 -4.21
N ARG A 180 4.79 -18.47 -3.19
CA ARG A 180 5.04 -17.28 -2.35
C ARG A 180 4.69 -17.57 -0.89
N ILE A 181 5.34 -16.85 0.00
CA ILE A 181 5.08 -16.92 1.45
C ILE A 181 4.88 -15.51 1.97
N THR A 182 3.73 -15.25 2.58
CA THR A 182 3.49 -14.00 3.29
C THR A 182 3.70 -14.21 4.77
N LEU A 183 4.56 -13.40 5.37
CA LEU A 183 4.85 -13.36 6.81
C LEU A 183 4.14 -12.14 7.40
N ARG A 184 3.43 -12.31 8.52
CA ARG A 184 2.62 -11.24 9.13
C ARG A 184 2.80 -11.19 10.64
N ASP A 185 2.85 -9.96 11.13
CA ASP A 185 2.59 -9.60 12.52
C ASP A 185 1.16 -9.03 12.56
N GLY A 186 0.20 -9.90 12.89
CA GLY A 186 -1.22 -9.52 12.96
C GLY A 186 -1.54 -8.70 14.20
N ARG A 187 -2.71 -8.08 14.23
CA ARG A 187 -3.21 -7.39 15.42
C ARG A 187 -3.27 -8.36 16.60
N ARG A 188 -3.07 -7.86 17.81
CA ARG A 188 -3.03 -8.63 19.08
C ARG A 188 -1.84 -9.60 19.19
N GLY A 189 -0.77 -9.41 18.41
CA GLY A 189 0.45 -10.20 18.51
C GLY A 189 0.38 -11.59 17.88
N HIS A 190 -0.64 -11.88 17.06
CA HIS A 190 -0.75 -13.16 16.36
C HIS A 190 0.19 -13.18 15.14
N ALA A 191 1.30 -13.89 15.25
CA ALA A 191 2.19 -14.15 14.14
C ALA A 191 1.52 -15.11 13.13
N GLY A 192 1.60 -14.82 11.83
CA GLY A 192 0.96 -15.62 10.81
C GLY A 192 1.82 -15.82 9.56
N ILE A 193 1.66 -16.98 8.94
CA ILE A 193 2.29 -17.38 7.69
C ILE A 193 1.20 -17.78 6.70
N VAL A 194 1.21 -17.19 5.51
CA VAL A 194 0.30 -17.55 4.43
C VAL A 194 1.10 -18.17 3.29
N LEU A 195 0.80 -19.42 2.96
CA LEU A 195 1.38 -20.15 1.85
C LEU A 195 0.51 -19.94 0.60
N TRP A 196 1.10 -19.46 -0.48
CA TRP A 196 0.43 -19.28 -1.76
C TRP A 196 0.78 -20.45 -2.68
N ALA A 197 -0.22 -21.25 -3.04
CA ALA A 197 -0.10 -22.39 -3.91
C ALA A 197 -1.41 -22.65 -4.65
N ASP A 198 -1.36 -23.34 -5.79
CA ASP A 198 -2.55 -23.68 -6.58
C ASP A 198 -3.51 -24.59 -5.82
N GLN A 199 -2.98 -25.47 -4.96
CA GLN A 199 -3.74 -26.40 -4.12
C GLN A 199 -3.32 -26.25 -2.65
N PRO A 200 -4.24 -26.48 -1.70
CA PRO A 200 -3.86 -26.49 -0.28
C PRO A 200 -2.90 -27.65 0.00
N PRO A 201 -1.87 -27.42 0.84
CA PRO A 201 -0.98 -28.48 1.28
C PRO A 201 -1.73 -29.61 2.00
N SER A 202 -1.19 -30.82 1.95
CA SER A 202 -1.67 -31.94 2.74
C SER A 202 -1.52 -31.67 4.25
N GLY A 203 -2.26 -32.42 5.08
CA GLY A 203 -2.10 -32.37 6.54
C GLY A 203 -0.68 -32.68 6.98
N THR A 204 -0.07 -33.73 6.39
CA THR A 204 1.32 -34.15 6.71
C THR A 204 2.35 -33.06 6.40
N GLU A 205 2.24 -32.38 5.22
CA GLU A 205 3.14 -31.27 4.88
C GLU A 205 2.94 -30.08 5.82
N SER A 206 1.69 -29.76 6.15
CA SER A 206 1.36 -28.68 7.09
C SER A 206 1.91 -28.95 8.49
N ASP A 207 1.79 -30.19 8.98
CA ASP A 207 2.30 -30.60 10.29
C ASP A 207 3.83 -30.62 10.34
N ALA A 208 4.50 -31.04 9.27
CA ALA A 208 5.97 -31.01 9.16
C ALA A 208 6.48 -29.57 9.23
N LEU A 209 5.87 -28.64 8.48
CA LEU A 209 6.24 -27.22 8.54
C LEU A 209 5.97 -26.64 9.94
N ARG A 210 4.83 -26.92 10.55
CA ARG A 210 4.50 -26.45 11.91
C ARG A 210 5.49 -26.96 12.96
N ALA A 211 5.92 -28.21 12.87
CA ALA A 211 6.93 -28.76 13.76
C ALA A 211 8.27 -28.00 13.63
N ALA A 212 8.74 -27.80 12.39
CA ALA A 212 9.97 -27.05 12.13
C ALA A 212 9.90 -25.59 12.58
N LEU A 213 8.73 -24.93 12.42
CA LEU A 213 8.52 -23.57 12.90
C LEU A 213 8.51 -23.46 14.42
N ARG A 214 8.01 -24.46 15.14
CA ARG A 214 8.03 -24.49 16.62
C ARG A 214 9.44 -24.43 17.18
N ASP A 215 10.37 -25.08 16.50
CA ASP A 215 11.78 -25.12 16.93
C ASP A 215 12.54 -23.82 16.56
N GLY A 216 12.09 -23.14 15.51
CA GLY A 216 12.78 -21.97 14.96
C GLY A 216 12.18 -20.60 15.32
N PHE A 217 10.97 -20.54 15.85
CA PHE A 217 10.30 -19.27 16.16
C PHE A 217 10.14 -19.08 17.67
N PRO A 218 10.60 -17.95 18.22
CA PRO A 218 10.45 -17.65 19.65
C PRO A 218 8.99 -17.26 19.98
N GLY A 219 8.33 -18.03 20.80
CA GLY A 219 6.94 -17.81 21.23
C GLY A 219 5.96 -18.85 20.69
N ASP A 220 4.69 -18.48 20.62
CA ASP A 220 3.64 -19.37 20.11
C ASP A 220 3.83 -19.70 18.64
N VAL A 221 3.52 -20.94 18.27
CA VAL A 221 3.61 -21.39 16.86
C VAL A 221 2.75 -20.49 15.97
N PRO A 222 3.33 -19.92 14.91
CA PRO A 222 2.58 -19.03 14.02
C PRO A 222 1.35 -19.71 13.43
N GLU A 223 0.28 -18.93 13.24
CA GLU A 223 -0.87 -19.38 12.47
C GLU A 223 -0.45 -19.69 11.03
N LEU A 224 -0.88 -20.83 10.52
CA LEU A 224 -0.55 -21.26 9.16
C LEU A 224 -1.80 -21.26 8.30
N TRP A 225 -1.73 -20.58 7.16
CA TRP A 225 -2.81 -20.43 6.20
C TRP A 225 -2.35 -20.78 4.80
N TRP A 226 -3.28 -21.29 4.00
CA TRP A 226 -3.13 -21.41 2.56
C TRP A 226 -3.99 -20.36 1.86
N ARG A 227 -3.50 -19.85 0.70
CA ARG A 227 -4.26 -19.02 -0.23
C ARG A 227 -4.06 -19.47 -1.66
N GLY A 228 -5.17 -19.69 -2.35
CA GLY A 228 -5.24 -20.08 -3.75
C GLY A 228 -5.19 -18.89 -4.72
N PRO A 229 -5.04 -19.16 -6.04
CA PRO A 229 -4.90 -18.13 -7.07
C PRO A 229 -6.18 -17.29 -7.29
N ARG A 230 -7.37 -17.82 -6.98
CA ARG A 230 -8.65 -17.12 -7.10
C ARG A 230 -9.11 -16.45 -5.80
N GLY A 231 -8.23 -16.40 -4.79
CA GLY A 231 -8.53 -15.80 -3.51
C GLY A 231 -9.08 -16.76 -2.46
N GLU A 232 -9.20 -18.06 -2.79
CA GLU A 232 -9.58 -19.08 -1.81
C GLU A 232 -8.61 -19.05 -0.64
N SER A 233 -9.11 -19.29 0.57
CA SER A 233 -8.28 -19.39 1.77
C SER A 233 -8.70 -20.53 2.67
N LYS A 234 -7.72 -21.15 3.35
CA LYS A 234 -7.95 -22.22 4.31
C LYS A 234 -6.97 -22.14 5.46
N ALA A 235 -7.48 -22.21 6.69
CA ALA A 235 -6.63 -22.39 7.87
C ALA A 235 -5.99 -23.80 7.82
N LEU A 236 -4.69 -23.86 8.02
CA LEU A 236 -3.91 -25.10 8.10
C LEU A 236 -3.54 -25.44 9.56
N SER A 237 -3.86 -24.57 10.50
CA SER A 237 -3.72 -24.76 11.94
C SER A 237 -5.08 -24.74 12.64
N ALA A 238 -5.18 -25.41 13.80
CA ALA A 238 -6.45 -25.69 14.48
C ALA A 238 -7.17 -24.44 15.07
N ASN A 239 -6.53 -23.32 15.21
CA ASN A 239 -7.15 -22.09 15.75
C ASN A 239 -7.80 -21.29 14.61
N GLN A 240 -9.13 -21.37 14.53
CA GLN A 240 -9.94 -20.67 13.53
C GLN A 240 -10.17 -19.17 13.84
N GLU A 241 -9.63 -18.63 14.94
CA GLU A 241 -9.82 -17.21 15.31
C GLU A 241 -9.04 -16.25 14.40
N GLY A 242 -8.06 -16.73 13.68
CA GLY A 242 -7.13 -15.99 12.85
C GLY A 242 -7.59 -15.59 11.45
N ILE A 243 -8.90 -15.46 11.17
CA ILE A 243 -9.40 -14.97 9.86
C ILE A 243 -8.72 -13.62 9.46
N GLY A 244 -8.21 -12.87 10.44
CA GLY A 244 -7.39 -11.68 10.22
C GLY A 244 -6.06 -11.91 9.49
N ALA A 245 -5.56 -13.15 9.38
CA ALA A 245 -4.27 -13.44 8.73
C ALA A 245 -4.34 -13.29 7.19
N VAL A 246 -5.51 -13.42 6.59
CA VAL A 246 -5.67 -13.45 5.12
C VAL A 246 -6.22 -12.14 4.56
N GLY A 247 -6.99 -11.37 5.33
CA GLY A 247 -7.59 -10.11 4.91
C GLY A 247 -6.60 -8.95 4.74
N PHE A 248 -7.04 -7.89 4.08
CA PHE A 248 -6.27 -6.64 3.98
C PHE A 248 -6.13 -5.97 5.35
N GLU A 249 -4.95 -5.51 5.65
CA GLU A 249 -4.62 -4.65 6.79
C GLU A 249 -3.55 -3.66 6.37
N GLN A 250 -3.60 -2.44 6.87
CA GLN A 250 -2.56 -1.45 6.60
C GLN A 250 -1.20 -1.94 7.13
N VAL A 251 -0.14 -1.62 6.40
CA VAL A 251 1.23 -2.08 6.74
C VAL A 251 1.78 -1.45 8.02
N GLN A 252 1.23 -0.32 8.42
CA GLN A 252 1.40 0.35 9.72
C GLN A 252 0.02 0.51 10.35
N PRO A 253 -0.51 -0.48 11.09
CA PRO A 253 -1.89 -0.46 11.57
C PRO A 253 -2.26 0.78 12.39
N ASP A 254 -1.42 1.16 13.36
CA ASP A 254 -1.68 2.30 14.25
C ASP A 254 -1.71 3.64 13.47
N PHE A 255 -0.80 3.79 12.50
CA PHE A 255 -0.78 4.97 11.64
C PHE A 255 -1.94 4.96 10.63
N GLY A 256 -2.30 3.79 10.12
CA GLY A 256 -3.50 3.61 9.29
C GLY A 256 -4.79 3.96 10.02
N ASP A 257 -4.92 3.58 11.29
CA ASP A 257 -6.06 3.94 12.13
C ASP A 257 -6.14 5.45 12.35
N ARG A 258 -4.99 6.11 12.57
CA ARG A 258 -4.92 7.58 12.66
C ARG A 258 -5.36 8.26 11.36
N ILE A 259 -4.90 7.78 10.19
CA ILE A 259 -5.31 8.30 8.88
C ILE A 259 -6.82 8.16 8.69
N ARG A 260 -7.37 7.00 9.08
CA ARG A 260 -8.82 6.75 9.05
C ARG A 260 -9.57 7.74 9.94
N SER A 261 -9.14 7.92 11.20
CA SER A 261 -9.75 8.91 12.09
C SER A 261 -9.75 10.31 11.48
N ILE A 262 -8.63 10.75 10.90
CA ILE A 262 -8.52 12.06 10.23
C ILE A 262 -9.53 12.16 9.07
N ALA A 263 -9.68 11.12 8.25
CA ALA A 263 -10.66 11.11 7.15
C ALA A 263 -12.10 11.28 7.67
N LEU A 264 -12.43 10.58 8.77
CA LEU A 264 -13.76 10.70 9.38
C LEU A 264 -13.98 12.06 10.06
N ASP A 265 -12.95 12.64 10.66
CA ASP A 265 -13.02 13.96 11.32
C ASP A 265 -13.27 15.08 10.30
N MET A 266 -12.78 14.94 9.06
CA MET A 266 -13.03 15.87 7.97
C MET A 266 -14.49 15.93 7.53
N LEU A 267 -15.31 14.93 7.81
CA LEU A 267 -16.75 14.95 7.52
C LEU A 267 -17.55 15.84 8.48
N GLU A 268 -16.90 16.33 9.55
CA GLU A 268 -17.54 17.12 10.62
C GLU A 268 -18.63 16.35 11.37
N SER A 269 -19.80 16.96 11.62
CA SER A 269 -20.90 16.29 12.34
C SER A 269 -21.61 15.31 11.45
N VAL A 270 -21.59 14.02 11.82
CA VAL A 270 -22.30 12.93 11.12
C VAL A 270 -23.46 12.37 11.93
N ALA A 271 -23.75 12.90 13.12
CA ALA A 271 -24.85 12.45 13.96
C ALA A 271 -26.19 12.59 13.22
N ASP A 272 -27.01 11.52 13.25
CA ASP A 272 -28.30 11.40 12.56
C ASP A 272 -28.24 11.49 11.03
N ARG A 273 -27.05 11.65 10.45
CA ARG A 273 -26.82 11.71 9.00
C ARG A 273 -26.57 10.32 8.41
N LEU A 274 -26.92 10.16 7.13
CA LEU A 274 -26.57 8.94 6.38
C LEU A 274 -25.18 9.09 5.76
N VAL A 275 -24.28 8.17 6.10
CA VAL A 275 -22.91 8.13 5.58
C VAL A 275 -22.68 6.83 4.82
N TRP A 276 -22.13 6.93 3.62
CA TRP A 276 -21.61 5.76 2.93
C TRP A 276 -20.16 5.51 3.36
N ASP A 277 -19.85 4.24 3.70
CA ASP A 277 -18.48 3.74 3.89
C ASP A 277 -18.17 2.74 2.77
N LEU A 278 -17.56 3.24 1.69
CA LEU A 278 -17.28 2.46 0.49
C LEU A 278 -15.88 1.86 0.54
N TYR A 279 -15.75 0.58 0.20
CA TYR A 279 -14.54 -0.23 0.37
C TYR A 279 -14.21 -0.41 1.86
N ALA A 280 -15.22 -0.76 2.65
CA ALA A 280 -15.22 -0.68 4.12
C ALA A 280 -14.25 -1.66 4.81
N GLY A 281 -13.74 -2.67 4.11
CA GLY A 281 -12.82 -3.66 4.68
C GLY A 281 -13.45 -4.41 5.85
N ARG A 282 -12.77 -4.41 6.99
CA ARG A 282 -13.22 -5.05 8.24
C ARG A 282 -14.27 -4.25 9.02
N GLY A 283 -14.69 -3.08 8.48
CA GLY A 283 -15.70 -2.23 9.09
C GLY A 283 -15.22 -1.33 10.23
N GLU A 284 -13.91 -1.12 10.39
CA GLU A 284 -13.40 -0.23 11.44
C GLU A 284 -13.87 1.22 11.24
N GLY A 285 -13.92 1.71 9.98
CA GLY A 285 -14.48 3.02 9.63
C GLY A 285 -15.98 3.07 9.93
N THR A 286 -16.70 2.04 9.51
CA THR A 286 -18.12 1.86 9.76
C THR A 286 -18.47 1.94 11.25
N ALA A 287 -17.71 1.22 12.11
CA ALA A 287 -17.93 1.21 13.56
C ALA A 287 -17.68 2.58 14.19
N LEU A 288 -16.62 3.29 13.76
CA LEU A 288 -16.33 4.65 14.22
C LEU A 288 -17.40 5.66 13.82
N LEU A 289 -17.96 5.55 12.62
CA LEU A 289 -19.06 6.39 12.15
C LEU A 289 -20.34 6.12 12.96
N ALA A 290 -20.68 4.85 13.19
CA ALA A 290 -21.84 4.46 14.01
C ALA A 290 -21.68 4.96 15.46
N ALA A 291 -20.48 4.87 16.05
CA ALA A 291 -20.18 5.39 17.38
C ALA A 291 -20.33 6.92 17.48
N ARG A 292 -20.21 7.64 16.35
CA ARG A 292 -20.47 9.09 16.25
C ARG A 292 -21.95 9.42 15.99
N GLY A 293 -22.84 8.44 16.02
CA GLY A 293 -24.28 8.60 15.82
C GLY A 293 -24.74 8.60 14.36
N ALA A 294 -23.88 8.25 13.41
CA ALA A 294 -24.25 8.16 12.01
C ALA A 294 -25.13 6.92 11.72
N ARG A 295 -26.03 7.05 10.74
CA ARG A 295 -26.59 5.92 10.01
C ARG A 295 -25.60 5.58 8.90
N VAL A 296 -25.20 4.32 8.79
CA VAL A 296 -24.15 3.94 7.84
C VAL A 296 -24.64 2.87 6.86
N GLU A 297 -24.42 3.10 5.58
CA GLU A 297 -24.47 2.07 4.55
C GLU A 297 -23.03 1.76 4.11
N SER A 298 -22.57 0.53 4.40
CA SER A 298 -21.19 0.11 4.11
C SER A 298 -21.15 -0.97 3.04
N VAL A 299 -20.15 -0.91 2.15
CA VAL A 299 -19.97 -1.85 1.04
C VAL A 299 -18.58 -2.47 1.12
N GLU A 300 -18.53 -3.81 1.11
CA GLU A 300 -17.28 -4.58 1.07
C GLU A 300 -17.43 -5.77 0.11
N ARG A 301 -16.42 -5.96 -0.73
CA ARG A 301 -16.42 -7.01 -1.75
C ARG A 301 -15.92 -8.36 -1.23
N GLU A 302 -14.95 -8.35 -0.30
CA GLU A 302 -14.30 -9.55 0.21
C GLU A 302 -15.20 -10.25 1.24
N PRO A 303 -15.74 -11.47 0.96
CA PRO A 303 -16.69 -12.14 1.86
C PRO A 303 -16.13 -12.37 3.28
N GLU A 304 -14.83 -12.63 3.39
CA GLU A 304 -14.15 -12.86 4.67
C GLU A 304 -14.12 -11.58 5.54
N LEU A 305 -13.79 -10.43 4.93
CA LEU A 305 -13.80 -9.14 5.62
C LEU A 305 -15.21 -8.72 6.00
N PHE A 306 -16.17 -8.93 5.10
CA PHE A 306 -17.57 -8.70 5.34
C PHE A 306 -18.10 -9.53 6.53
N ALA A 307 -17.78 -10.84 6.57
CA ALA A 307 -18.16 -11.71 7.67
C ALA A 307 -17.54 -11.27 9.02
N LEU A 308 -16.31 -10.75 8.99
CA LEU A 308 -15.71 -10.16 10.18
C LEU A 308 -16.44 -8.91 10.65
N ALA A 309 -16.79 -8.01 9.73
CA ALA A 309 -17.54 -6.80 10.04
C ALA A 309 -18.93 -7.11 10.62
N GLN A 310 -19.58 -8.21 10.18
CA GLN A 310 -20.89 -8.63 10.68
C GLN A 310 -20.88 -9.17 12.12
N ARG A 311 -19.72 -9.55 12.67
CA ARG A 311 -19.63 -10.01 14.08
C ARG A 311 -20.01 -8.92 15.07
N GLU A 312 -19.86 -7.66 14.69
CA GLU A 312 -20.29 -6.51 15.45
C GLU A 312 -21.68 -6.07 14.97
N THR A 313 -22.69 -6.27 15.82
CA THR A 313 -24.06 -5.82 15.53
C THR A 313 -24.19 -4.35 15.88
N LEU A 314 -24.37 -3.51 14.87
CA LEU A 314 -24.55 -2.06 15.00
C LEU A 314 -25.95 -1.69 14.44
N PRO A 315 -26.89 -1.25 15.27
CA PRO A 315 -28.30 -1.04 14.86
C PRO A 315 -28.48 0.01 13.75
N THR A 316 -27.55 0.97 13.67
CA THR A 316 -27.57 2.06 12.69
C THR A 316 -26.85 1.73 11.39
N VAL A 317 -26.38 0.48 11.22
CA VAL A 317 -25.54 0.07 10.10
C VAL A 317 -26.23 -0.96 9.21
N ARG A 318 -26.29 -0.67 7.92
CA ARG A 318 -26.63 -1.63 6.85
C ARG A 318 -25.37 -2.00 6.09
N ARG A 319 -25.08 -3.28 5.95
CA ARG A 319 -23.90 -3.78 5.24
C ARG A 319 -24.29 -4.50 3.97
N PHE A 320 -23.54 -4.24 2.89
CA PHE A 320 -23.75 -4.83 1.58
C PHE A 320 -22.48 -5.59 1.15
N LEU A 321 -22.64 -6.87 0.81
CA LEU A 321 -21.58 -7.69 0.22
C LEU A 321 -21.63 -7.54 -1.30
N GLY A 322 -20.56 -7.11 -1.90
CA GLY A 322 -20.41 -6.95 -3.36
C GLY A 322 -19.38 -5.88 -3.71
N SER A 323 -19.08 -5.74 -4.99
CA SER A 323 -18.29 -4.60 -5.44
C SER A 323 -19.09 -3.30 -5.32
N VAL A 324 -18.41 -2.19 -5.12
CA VAL A 324 -19.09 -0.89 -4.99
C VAL A 324 -19.85 -0.57 -6.29
N GLU A 325 -19.28 -0.94 -7.44
CA GLU A 325 -19.89 -0.76 -8.77
C GLU A 325 -21.24 -1.47 -8.92
N GLU A 326 -21.40 -2.65 -8.29
CA GLU A 326 -22.63 -3.45 -8.35
C GLU A 326 -23.69 -2.97 -7.34
N VAL A 327 -23.25 -2.40 -6.22
CA VAL A 327 -24.12 -2.11 -5.07
C VAL A 327 -24.53 -0.65 -5.00
N VAL A 328 -23.73 0.28 -5.48
CA VAL A 328 -23.91 1.72 -5.27
C VAL A 328 -25.28 2.25 -5.71
N GLY A 329 -25.85 1.67 -6.75
CA GLY A 329 -27.21 2.02 -7.23
C GLY A 329 -28.35 1.57 -6.32
N GLN A 330 -28.09 0.74 -5.30
CA GLN A 330 -29.08 0.23 -4.34
C GLN A 330 -29.04 1.01 -3.01
N LEU A 331 -28.03 1.87 -2.83
CA LEU A 331 -27.86 2.65 -1.62
C LEU A 331 -28.79 3.86 -1.59
N SER A 332 -29.17 4.25 -0.38
CA SER A 332 -29.98 5.47 -0.16
C SER A 332 -29.09 6.71 -0.37
N PRO A 333 -29.60 7.85 -0.89
CA PRO A 333 -28.80 9.07 -1.05
C PRO A 333 -28.12 9.50 0.25
N PRO A 334 -26.77 9.64 0.28
CA PRO A 334 -26.04 9.94 1.50
C PRO A 334 -25.87 11.45 1.72
N ASP A 335 -25.73 11.85 2.97
CA ASP A 335 -25.29 13.20 3.33
C ASP A 335 -23.78 13.37 3.13
N SER A 336 -23.00 12.33 3.45
CA SER A 336 -21.55 12.31 3.31
C SER A 336 -21.03 10.93 2.92
N VAL A 337 -19.81 10.86 2.40
CA VAL A 337 -19.21 9.60 1.93
C VAL A 337 -17.76 9.51 2.39
N VAL A 338 -17.35 8.32 2.81
CA VAL A 338 -15.94 7.92 2.94
C VAL A 338 -15.62 6.92 1.86
N VAL A 339 -14.53 7.11 1.14
CA VAL A 339 -14.03 6.15 0.16
C VAL A 339 -12.56 5.82 0.43
N ASN A 340 -12.23 4.53 0.44
CA ASN A 340 -10.85 4.05 0.55
C ASN A 340 -10.61 2.95 -0.51
N PRO A 341 -10.59 3.32 -1.81
CA PRO A 341 -10.54 2.36 -2.90
C PRO A 341 -9.17 1.69 -3.03
N PRO A 342 -9.07 0.59 -3.80
CA PRO A 342 -7.78 0.01 -4.18
C PRO A 342 -6.95 0.98 -5.04
N ARG A 343 -5.71 0.62 -5.36
CA ARG A 343 -4.78 1.43 -6.20
C ARG A 343 -5.34 1.86 -7.54
N THR A 344 -6.32 1.14 -8.07
CA THR A 344 -7.01 1.47 -9.33
C THR A 344 -7.93 2.69 -9.22
N GLY A 345 -8.18 3.16 -7.99
CA GLY A 345 -9.13 4.24 -7.71
C GLY A 345 -10.58 3.82 -7.90
N LEU A 346 -11.47 4.80 -8.09
CA LEU A 346 -12.89 4.58 -8.32
C LEU A 346 -13.17 4.20 -9.77
N GLY A 347 -14.11 3.27 -9.98
CA GLY A 347 -14.71 3.03 -11.29
C GLY A 347 -15.55 4.21 -11.78
N ALA A 348 -15.76 4.32 -13.10
CA ALA A 348 -16.60 5.39 -13.67
C ALA A 348 -18.02 5.37 -13.09
N THR A 349 -18.63 4.20 -12.98
CA THR A 349 -19.94 4.00 -12.37
C THR A 349 -20.03 4.57 -10.95
N VAL A 350 -18.96 4.43 -10.16
CA VAL A 350 -18.95 4.96 -8.77
C VAL A 350 -18.85 6.47 -8.77
N THR A 351 -18.00 7.07 -9.62
CA THR A 351 -17.91 8.54 -9.72
C THR A 351 -19.20 9.17 -10.26
N GLU A 352 -19.88 8.52 -11.19
CA GLU A 352 -21.21 8.92 -11.69
C GLU A 352 -22.28 8.83 -10.61
N ALA A 353 -22.29 7.74 -9.84
CA ALA A 353 -23.24 7.56 -8.73
C ALA A 353 -23.02 8.61 -7.62
N LEU A 354 -21.77 8.91 -7.25
CA LEU A 354 -21.43 9.96 -6.31
C LEU A 354 -21.89 11.34 -6.83
N GLY A 355 -21.67 11.62 -8.11
CA GLY A 355 -22.14 12.85 -8.75
C GLY A 355 -23.65 13.00 -8.72
N SER A 356 -24.38 11.91 -8.97
CA SER A 356 -25.84 11.88 -9.00
C SER A 356 -26.45 11.93 -7.60
N ALA A 357 -25.89 11.19 -6.63
CA ALA A 357 -26.35 11.17 -5.24
C ALA A 357 -26.08 12.51 -4.53
N GLY A 358 -25.02 13.21 -4.94
CA GLY A 358 -24.70 14.58 -4.54
C GLY A 358 -24.42 14.77 -3.05
N PRO A 359 -23.61 13.92 -2.38
CA PRO A 359 -23.25 14.14 -0.98
C PRO A 359 -22.61 15.52 -0.77
N GLU A 360 -22.83 16.11 0.40
CA GLU A 360 -22.23 17.39 0.76
C GLU A 360 -20.71 17.31 0.83
N ARG A 361 -20.18 16.17 1.36
CA ARG A 361 -18.75 15.94 1.61
C ARG A 361 -18.35 14.53 1.22
N ILE A 362 -17.16 14.41 0.63
CA ILE A 362 -16.52 13.13 0.31
C ILE A 362 -15.11 13.13 0.91
N ALA A 363 -14.86 12.28 1.91
CA ALA A 363 -13.52 12.01 2.41
C ALA A 363 -12.88 10.87 1.61
N TYR A 364 -11.91 11.21 0.76
CA TYR A 364 -11.23 10.27 -0.12
C TYR A 364 -9.86 9.91 0.45
N VAL A 365 -9.66 8.66 0.86
CA VAL A 365 -8.36 8.09 1.25
C VAL A 365 -7.74 7.42 0.04
N SER A 366 -6.48 7.71 -0.27
CA SER A 366 -5.82 7.16 -1.47
C SER A 366 -4.34 6.87 -1.24
N CYS A 367 -3.89 5.72 -1.71
CA CYS A 367 -2.47 5.36 -1.79
C CYS A 367 -1.85 5.59 -3.19
N ASP A 368 -2.62 6.13 -4.15
CA ASP A 368 -2.15 6.43 -5.51
C ASP A 368 -2.59 7.83 -5.95
N PRO A 369 -1.68 8.81 -5.99
CA PRO A 369 -1.99 10.18 -6.38
C PRO A 369 -2.55 10.34 -7.79
N ALA A 370 -2.14 9.49 -8.74
CA ALA A 370 -2.58 9.62 -10.12
C ALA A 370 -4.05 9.20 -10.29
N THR A 371 -4.45 8.10 -9.65
CA THR A 371 -5.84 7.64 -9.66
C THR A 371 -6.75 8.57 -8.86
N LEU A 372 -6.28 9.07 -7.70
CA LEU A 372 -6.99 10.11 -6.94
C LEU A 372 -7.28 11.35 -7.81
N ALA A 373 -6.25 11.89 -8.43
CA ALA A 373 -6.36 13.09 -9.28
C ALA A 373 -7.32 12.87 -10.46
N ARG A 374 -7.24 11.70 -11.11
CA ARG A 374 -8.17 11.29 -12.17
C ARG A 374 -9.62 11.25 -11.67
N ASP A 375 -9.84 10.71 -10.49
CA ASP A 375 -11.19 10.52 -9.96
C ASP A 375 -11.79 11.87 -9.49
N ILE A 376 -10.99 12.76 -8.92
CA ILE A 376 -11.38 14.15 -8.63
C ILE A 376 -11.84 14.85 -9.94
N ARG A 377 -11.07 14.70 -11.01
CA ARG A 377 -11.45 15.28 -12.32
C ARG A 377 -12.75 14.68 -12.86
N ARG A 378 -13.02 13.39 -12.64
CA ARG A 378 -14.25 12.71 -13.06
C ARG A 378 -15.48 13.17 -12.29
N LEU A 379 -15.33 13.47 -10.99
CA LEU A 379 -16.39 14.05 -10.17
C LEU A 379 -16.82 15.44 -10.68
N GLY A 380 -15.94 16.11 -11.43
CA GLY A 380 -16.26 17.33 -12.17
C GLY A 380 -16.36 18.57 -11.29
N PRO A 381 -16.85 19.70 -11.86
CA PRO A 381 -16.83 21.01 -11.22
C PRO A 381 -17.80 21.14 -10.04
N GLN A 382 -18.69 20.18 -9.85
CA GLN A 382 -19.64 20.18 -8.71
C GLN A 382 -18.96 19.91 -7.37
N TYR A 383 -17.72 19.39 -7.36
CA TYR A 383 -16.92 19.20 -6.17
C TYR A 383 -15.64 20.02 -6.24
N GLY A 384 -15.29 20.66 -5.12
CA GLY A 384 -14.03 21.36 -4.93
C GLY A 384 -13.17 20.63 -3.90
N VAL A 385 -11.86 20.64 -4.09
CA VAL A 385 -10.92 20.22 -3.04
C VAL A 385 -10.92 21.26 -1.93
N GLU A 386 -11.34 20.88 -0.73
CA GLU A 386 -11.35 21.76 0.45
C GLU A 386 -10.10 21.57 1.30
N THR A 387 -9.68 20.31 1.51
CA THR A 387 -8.53 20.00 2.34
C THR A 387 -7.75 18.83 1.76
N VAL A 388 -6.42 18.91 1.82
CA VAL A 388 -5.49 17.82 1.47
C VAL A 388 -4.60 17.53 2.67
N ARG A 389 -4.42 16.27 3.00
CA ARG A 389 -3.42 15.77 3.96
C ARG A 389 -2.60 14.68 3.30
N ALA A 390 -1.31 14.68 3.53
CA ALA A 390 -0.38 13.70 2.96
C ALA A 390 0.38 12.96 4.07
N PHE A 391 0.56 11.65 3.90
CA PHE A 391 1.12 10.77 4.91
C PHE A 391 2.18 9.85 4.33
N ASP A 392 3.30 9.71 5.02
CA ASP A 392 4.32 8.73 4.74
C ASP A 392 4.02 7.41 5.47
N LEU A 393 3.02 6.67 4.97
CA LEU A 393 2.65 5.35 5.47
C LEU A 393 3.66 4.26 5.03
N PHE A 394 4.49 4.57 4.03
CA PHE A 394 5.47 3.67 3.42
C PHE A 394 6.86 4.30 3.34
N PRO A 395 7.50 4.65 4.48
CA PRO A 395 8.87 5.17 4.48
C PRO A 395 9.83 4.29 3.65
N GLN A 396 10.86 4.89 3.08
CA GLN A 396 11.85 4.25 2.19
C GLN A 396 11.32 3.89 0.79
N THR A 397 10.02 4.12 0.52
CA THR A 397 9.40 3.92 -0.80
C THR A 397 8.84 5.25 -1.33
N ALA A 398 8.57 5.33 -2.62
CA ALA A 398 7.98 6.53 -3.24
C ALA A 398 6.44 6.63 -3.06
N HIS A 399 5.81 5.65 -2.41
CA HIS A 399 4.37 5.68 -2.15
C HIS A 399 4.02 6.76 -1.14
N VAL A 400 2.95 7.49 -1.42
CA VAL A 400 2.35 8.46 -0.51
C VAL A 400 0.89 8.10 -0.30
N GLU A 401 0.46 8.14 0.95
CA GLU A 401 -0.95 8.04 1.32
C GLU A 401 -1.50 9.45 1.45
N SER A 402 -2.74 9.66 1.05
CA SER A 402 -3.38 10.98 1.12
C SER A 402 -4.83 10.87 1.57
N VAL A 403 -5.30 11.92 2.22
CA VAL A 403 -6.72 12.14 2.50
C VAL A 403 -7.11 13.47 1.90
N VAL A 404 -8.11 13.44 1.04
CA VAL A 404 -8.66 14.64 0.41
C VAL A 404 -10.12 14.77 0.78
N LEU A 405 -10.47 15.94 1.33
CA LEU A 405 -11.86 16.31 1.50
C LEU A 405 -12.34 17.06 0.26
N LEU A 406 -13.38 16.52 -0.35
CA LEU A 406 -14.11 17.17 -1.43
C LEU A 406 -15.42 17.71 -0.86
N ALA A 407 -15.70 18.97 -1.10
CA ALA A 407 -16.97 19.59 -0.74
C ALA A 407 -17.76 19.93 -2.01
N ARG A 408 -19.07 19.76 -1.92
CA ARG A 408 -20.01 20.15 -2.99
C ARG A 408 -20.05 21.68 -3.09
N ARG A 409 -19.98 22.18 -4.32
CA ARG A 409 -20.05 23.61 -4.64
C ARG A 409 -21.48 24.10 -4.77
#